data_dcdabafd65c4e432c417ca66aa40c2a0
#
_entry.id   dcdabafd65c4e432c417ca66aa40c2a0
#
_cell.length_a   1.000
_cell.length_b   1.000
_cell.length_c   1.000
_cell.angle_alpha   90.00
_cell.angle_beta   90.00
_cell.angle_gamma   90.00
#
_symmetry.space_group_name_H-M   'P 1'
#
loop_
_entity.id
_entity.type
_entity.pdbx_description
1 polymer ?
#
loop_
_entity_poly.entity_id
_entity_poly.type
_entity_poly.pdbx_seq_one_letter_code
_entity_poly.pdbx_strand_id
1 'polypeptide(L)'
;LIESFLQAKTEPEKVRKNRAFVMLAKYWLEQSEGRKELEKYGHWIENAYREPELSEELLEQLYGKELSGSVTRLERFAACPYQYFCIYGLELREREEYKIRPIDLGNFFHKALECFSRKVKESEYSWKNIPDEVQEQYISEALHTAMDENLSDVFQSSSRNQYKIKTVERIMKRTIQVLRVHLKNSQFEPDRFELSFGKNKKLKEAEVPLEDGRKMFLQGVIDRVDTCEDDDEILMKVIDYKSG
;
A
#
# COMPACT_ATOMS: atom_id res chain seq x y z
N LEU A 1 17.80 -34.58 7.87
CA LEU A 1 18.13 -34.59 9.30
C LEU A 1 17.69 -33.29 9.98
N ILE A 2 18.08 -32.13 9.50
CA ILE A 2 17.69 -30.80 10.04
C ILE A 2 16.15 -30.63 10.00
N GLU A 3 15.49 -30.94 8.88
CA GLU A 3 14.03 -30.94 8.79
C GLU A 3 13.36 -31.85 9.79
N SER A 4 13.93 -33.05 10.04
CA SER A 4 13.39 -33.98 11.01
C SER A 4 13.59 -33.51 12.45
N PHE A 5 14.66 -32.76 12.75
CA PHE A 5 14.84 -32.11 14.05
C PHE A 5 13.87 -30.93 14.25
N LEU A 6 13.61 -30.14 13.22
CA LEU A 6 12.60 -29.08 13.24
C LEU A 6 11.21 -29.67 13.47
N GLN A 7 10.89 -30.74 12.75
CA GLN A 7 9.63 -31.46 12.90
C GLN A 7 9.47 -32.11 14.28
N ALA A 8 10.59 -32.54 14.94
CA ALA A 8 10.59 -33.10 16.29
C ALA A 8 10.12 -32.08 17.34
N LYS A 9 10.32 -30.79 17.11
CA LYS A 9 9.89 -29.73 18.04
C LYS A 9 8.42 -29.42 17.89
N THR A 10 7.91 -29.40 16.66
CA THR A 10 6.50 -29.08 16.36
C THR A 10 5.56 -30.29 16.49
N GLU A 11 6.06 -31.51 16.17
CA GLU A 11 5.25 -32.71 16.14
C GLU A 11 6.07 -33.93 16.73
N PRO A 12 6.41 -33.88 18.03
CA PRO A 12 7.32 -34.89 18.64
C PRO A 12 6.83 -36.34 18.50
N GLU A 13 5.53 -36.57 18.49
CA GLU A 13 4.95 -37.92 18.36
C GLU A 13 5.17 -38.52 16.95
N LYS A 14 5.14 -37.69 15.89
CA LYS A 14 5.42 -38.16 14.52
C LYS A 14 6.87 -38.60 14.37
N VAL A 15 7.80 -37.86 14.98
CA VAL A 15 9.23 -38.13 14.87
C VAL A 15 9.63 -39.35 15.72
N ARG A 16 9.03 -39.54 16.91
CA ARG A 16 9.22 -40.75 17.73
C ARG A 16 8.80 -42.03 17.02
N LYS A 17 7.83 -41.97 16.12
CA LYS A 17 7.40 -43.10 15.28
C LYS A 17 8.35 -43.41 14.12
N ASN A 18 9.24 -42.48 13.76
CA ASN A 18 10.24 -42.70 12.71
C ASN A 18 11.46 -43.44 13.28
N ARG A 19 11.40 -44.74 13.23
CA ARG A 19 12.47 -45.62 13.74
C ARG A 19 13.86 -45.35 13.17
N ALA A 20 13.93 -45.04 11.88
CA ALA A 20 15.18 -44.72 11.20
C ALA A 20 15.80 -43.43 11.75
N PHE A 21 14.99 -42.40 11.99
CA PHE A 21 15.45 -41.15 12.58
C PHE A 21 15.97 -41.36 14.01
N VAL A 22 15.23 -42.11 14.84
CA VAL A 22 15.63 -42.39 16.22
C VAL A 22 16.94 -43.20 16.29
N MET A 23 17.14 -44.16 15.40
CA MET A 23 18.39 -44.94 15.32
C MET A 23 19.57 -44.07 14.84
N LEU A 24 19.37 -43.24 13.85
CA LEU A 24 20.38 -42.29 13.36
C LEU A 24 20.77 -41.27 14.42
N ALA A 25 19.80 -40.71 15.13
CA ALA A 25 20.03 -39.75 16.21
C ALA A 25 20.83 -40.42 17.36
N LYS A 26 20.49 -41.64 17.74
CA LYS A 26 21.25 -42.39 18.73
C LYS A 26 22.70 -42.64 18.29
N TYR A 27 22.89 -43.12 17.08
CA TYR A 27 24.23 -43.36 16.53
C TYR A 27 25.08 -42.07 16.54
N TRP A 28 24.51 -40.94 16.13
CA TRP A 28 25.22 -39.65 16.11
C TRP A 28 25.52 -39.14 17.53
N LEU A 29 24.65 -39.36 18.51
CA LEU A 29 24.88 -38.99 19.89
C LEU A 29 25.99 -39.81 20.57
N GLU A 30 26.27 -41.04 20.09
CA GLU A 30 27.37 -41.90 20.56
C GLU A 30 28.74 -41.45 20.00
N GLN A 31 28.75 -40.69 18.88
CA GLN A 31 29.97 -40.13 18.29
C GLN A 31 30.28 -38.76 18.90
N SER A 32 31.53 -38.54 19.33
CA SER A 32 31.95 -37.26 19.93
C SER A 32 31.78 -36.05 18.99
N GLU A 33 32.02 -36.23 17.70
CA GLU A 33 31.81 -35.24 16.66
C GLU A 33 30.32 -34.99 16.41
N GLY A 34 29.53 -36.04 16.31
CA GLY A 34 28.09 -35.98 16.15
C GLY A 34 27.38 -35.28 17.30
N ARG A 35 27.86 -35.47 18.52
CA ARG A 35 27.33 -34.77 19.70
C ARG A 35 27.58 -33.26 19.62
N LYS A 36 28.79 -32.83 19.27
CA LYS A 36 29.12 -31.39 19.09
C LYS A 36 28.29 -30.73 18.00
N GLU A 37 28.09 -31.42 16.90
CA GLU A 37 27.24 -30.92 15.81
C GLU A 37 25.78 -30.81 16.25
N LEU A 38 25.23 -31.81 16.95
CA LEU A 38 23.87 -31.80 17.46
C LEU A 38 23.66 -30.70 18.53
N GLU A 39 24.65 -30.45 19.39
CA GLU A 39 24.63 -29.35 20.36
C GLU A 39 24.59 -27.97 19.63
N LYS A 40 25.42 -27.83 18.61
CA LYS A 40 25.45 -26.63 17.78
C LYS A 40 24.10 -26.37 17.07
N TYR A 41 23.51 -27.41 16.46
CA TYR A 41 22.20 -27.31 15.83
C TYR A 41 21.07 -27.17 16.86
N GLY A 42 21.16 -27.82 18.02
CA GLY A 42 20.21 -27.66 19.13
C GLY A 42 20.14 -26.20 19.59
N HIS A 43 21.31 -25.61 19.82
CA HIS A 43 21.41 -24.20 20.23
C HIS A 43 20.89 -23.24 19.15
N TRP A 44 21.15 -23.54 17.87
CA TRP A 44 20.62 -22.76 16.76
C TRP A 44 19.10 -22.88 16.64
N ILE A 45 18.55 -24.09 16.82
CA ILE A 45 17.10 -24.34 16.82
C ILE A 45 16.42 -23.65 18.01
N GLU A 46 17.01 -23.71 19.21
CA GLU A 46 16.47 -23.00 20.38
C GLU A 46 16.44 -21.48 20.20
N ASN A 47 17.45 -20.91 19.58
CA ASN A 47 17.52 -19.48 19.33
C ASN A 47 16.70 -19.03 18.10
N ALA A 48 16.58 -19.88 17.07
CA ALA A 48 15.79 -19.56 15.88
C ALA A 48 14.27 -19.45 16.15
N TYR A 49 13.78 -20.10 17.21
CA TYR A 49 12.36 -20.08 17.61
C TYR A 49 12.06 -19.19 18.83
N ARG A 50 13.05 -18.49 19.37
CA ARG A 50 12.75 -17.39 20.28
C ARG A 50 12.32 -16.20 19.43
N GLU A 51 11.04 -15.88 19.50
CA GLU A 51 10.58 -14.56 19.08
C GLU A 51 11.17 -13.55 20.07
N PRO A 52 12.20 -12.77 19.68
CA PRO A 52 12.73 -11.77 20.60
C PRO A 52 11.65 -10.73 20.79
N GLU A 53 11.14 -10.59 21.99
CA GLU A 53 10.30 -9.45 22.35
C GLU A 53 11.17 -8.20 22.28
N LEU A 54 10.73 -7.24 21.46
CA LEU A 54 11.38 -5.93 21.42
C LEU A 54 11.00 -5.15 22.69
N SER A 55 12.00 -4.52 23.34
CA SER A 55 11.70 -3.66 24.47
C SER A 55 10.84 -2.46 24.05
N GLU A 56 10.04 -1.93 25.00
CA GLU A 56 9.21 -0.74 24.75
C GLU A 56 10.05 0.44 24.26
N GLU A 57 11.24 0.64 24.81
CA GLU A 57 12.18 1.69 24.40
C GLU A 57 12.59 1.54 22.93
N LEU A 58 12.86 0.31 22.49
CA LEU A 58 13.22 0.03 21.10
C LEU A 58 12.02 0.21 20.16
N LEU A 59 10.83 -0.18 20.61
CA LEU A 59 9.59 0.06 19.85
C LEU A 59 9.31 1.56 19.68
N GLU A 60 9.52 2.37 20.74
CA GLU A 60 9.39 3.82 20.65
C GLU A 60 10.43 4.45 19.70
N GLN A 61 11.64 3.91 19.66
CA GLN A 61 12.68 4.38 18.73
C GLN A 61 12.33 4.05 17.28
N LEU A 62 11.80 2.85 17.02
CA LEU A 62 11.46 2.38 15.66
C LEU A 62 10.17 3.00 15.12
N TYR A 63 9.17 3.19 15.95
CA TYR A 63 7.82 3.53 15.49
C TYR A 63 7.29 4.85 16.07
N GLY A 64 7.99 5.46 17.02
CA GLY A 64 7.56 6.65 17.74
C GLY A 64 6.60 6.33 18.90
N LYS A 65 6.30 7.37 19.69
CA LYS A 65 5.39 7.23 20.86
C LYS A 65 3.91 7.16 20.48
N GLU A 66 3.56 7.78 19.35
CA GLU A 66 2.17 7.83 18.87
C GLU A 66 1.98 6.77 17.78
N LEU A 67 0.94 5.94 17.91
CA LEU A 67 0.56 5.00 16.87
C LEU A 67 -0.06 5.79 15.71
N SER A 68 0.74 6.08 14.70
CA SER A 68 0.28 6.75 13.49
C SER A 68 0.63 5.94 12.24
N GLY A 69 -0.25 5.96 11.25
CA GLY A 69 -0.02 5.23 10.01
C GLY A 69 -1.07 5.47 8.94
N SER A 70 -0.83 4.90 7.78
CA SER A 70 -1.81 4.84 6.69
C SER A 70 -2.50 3.48 6.66
N VAL A 71 -3.63 3.40 5.96
CA VAL A 71 -4.32 2.13 5.71
C VAL A 71 -3.39 1.10 5.07
N THR A 72 -2.61 1.51 4.07
CA THR A 72 -1.59 0.65 3.42
C THR A 72 -0.56 0.10 4.40
N ARG A 73 -0.19 0.90 5.42
CA ARG A 73 0.73 0.46 6.47
C ARG A 73 0.10 -0.64 7.33
N LEU A 74 -1.19 -0.52 7.66
CA LEU A 74 -1.94 -1.54 8.40
C LEU A 74 -2.14 -2.81 7.58
N GLU A 75 -2.49 -2.68 6.30
CA GLU A 75 -2.63 -3.83 5.38
C GLU A 75 -1.33 -4.63 5.28
N ARG A 76 -0.17 -3.95 5.21
CA ARG A 76 1.14 -4.62 5.20
C ARG A 76 1.44 -5.34 6.50
N PHE A 77 1.09 -4.74 7.63
CA PHE A 77 1.24 -5.41 8.92
C PHE A 77 0.37 -6.67 8.99
N ALA A 78 -0.89 -6.58 8.59
CA ALA A 78 -1.82 -7.71 8.57
C ALA A 78 -1.38 -8.81 7.60
N ALA A 79 -0.79 -8.45 6.45
CA ALA A 79 -0.28 -9.41 5.48
C ALA A 79 1.00 -10.12 5.96
N CYS A 80 1.96 -9.39 6.51
CA CYS A 80 3.22 -9.95 7.03
C CYS A 80 3.91 -8.97 7.99
N PRO A 81 3.87 -9.23 9.32
CA PRO A 81 4.53 -8.39 10.33
C PRO A 81 6.04 -8.27 10.10
N TYR A 82 6.71 -9.31 9.59
CA TYR A 82 8.14 -9.26 9.28
C TYR A 82 8.43 -8.29 8.13
N GLN A 83 7.64 -8.31 7.07
CA GLN A 83 7.77 -7.35 5.96
C GLN A 83 7.52 -5.92 6.45
N TYR A 84 6.53 -5.75 7.32
CA TYR A 84 6.26 -4.45 7.96
C TYR A 84 7.47 -3.95 8.75
N PHE A 85 8.08 -4.81 9.58
CA PHE A 85 9.29 -4.48 10.33
C PHE A 85 10.45 -4.08 9.42
N CYS A 86 10.70 -4.85 8.35
CA CYS A 86 11.76 -4.51 7.39
C CYS A 86 11.55 -3.14 6.75
N ILE A 87 10.32 -2.82 6.32
CA ILE A 87 10.03 -1.59 5.58
C ILE A 87 9.90 -0.38 6.50
N TYR A 88 9.21 -0.50 7.64
CA TYR A 88 8.85 0.62 8.50
C TYR A 88 9.65 0.71 9.80
N GLY A 89 10.24 -0.38 10.26
CA GLY A 89 11.16 -0.40 11.39
C GLY A 89 12.60 -0.17 10.96
N LEU A 90 13.08 -0.96 10.01
CA LEU A 90 14.45 -0.87 9.51
C LEU A 90 14.61 0.07 8.32
N GLU A 91 13.52 0.61 7.78
CA GLU A 91 13.49 1.49 6.59
C GLU A 91 14.22 0.90 5.36
N LEU A 92 14.19 -0.42 5.23
CA LEU A 92 14.80 -1.09 4.09
C LEU A 92 14.05 -0.74 2.81
N ARG A 93 14.80 -0.32 1.80
CA ARG A 93 14.26 0.02 0.49
C ARG A 93 14.90 -0.85 -0.58
N GLU A 94 14.09 -1.33 -1.51
CA GLU A 94 14.62 -1.94 -2.72
C GLU A 94 15.39 -0.89 -3.52
N ARG A 95 16.44 -1.34 -4.21
CA ARG A 95 17.18 -0.47 -5.12
C ARG A 95 16.22 0.05 -6.20
N GLU A 96 16.17 1.35 -6.38
CA GLU A 96 15.37 1.97 -7.43
C GLU A 96 15.89 1.53 -8.81
N GLU A 97 15.02 0.87 -9.57
CA GLU A 97 15.27 0.56 -10.97
C GLU A 97 14.60 1.63 -11.85
N TYR A 98 15.30 2.05 -12.91
CA TYR A 98 14.79 3.04 -13.86
C TYR A 98 13.71 2.42 -14.78
N LYS A 99 12.61 1.98 -14.17
CA LYS A 99 11.48 1.30 -14.84
C LYS A 99 10.17 1.87 -14.34
N ILE A 100 9.22 2.04 -15.26
CA ILE A 100 7.84 2.40 -14.89
C ILE A 100 7.14 1.16 -14.30
N ARG A 101 6.85 1.19 -13.01
CA ARG A 101 6.10 0.17 -12.27
C ARG A 101 4.59 0.40 -12.41
N PRO A 102 3.74 -0.59 -12.15
CA PRO A 102 2.29 -0.42 -12.15
C PRO A 102 1.82 0.72 -11.21
N ILE A 103 2.45 0.87 -10.04
CA ILE A 103 2.12 1.93 -9.09
C ILE A 103 2.40 3.34 -9.65
N ASP A 104 3.47 3.49 -10.44
CA ASP A 104 3.83 4.77 -11.05
C ASP A 104 2.78 5.18 -12.09
N LEU A 105 2.21 4.20 -12.82
CA LEU A 105 1.10 4.42 -13.75
C LEU A 105 -0.21 4.76 -13.02
N GLY A 106 -0.47 4.10 -11.87
CA GLY A 106 -1.60 4.43 -11.01
C GLY A 106 -1.52 5.87 -10.51
N ASN A 107 -0.39 6.25 -9.93
CA ASN A 107 -0.15 7.62 -9.44
C ASN A 107 -0.28 8.66 -10.57
N PHE A 108 0.26 8.35 -11.75
CA PHE A 108 0.11 9.21 -12.93
C PHE A 108 -1.35 9.37 -13.35
N PHE A 109 -2.13 8.27 -13.36
CA PHE A 109 -3.56 8.30 -13.67
C PHE A 109 -4.35 9.15 -12.66
N HIS A 110 -4.12 8.95 -11.35
CA HIS A 110 -4.77 9.73 -10.28
C HIS A 110 -4.46 11.22 -10.44
N LYS A 111 -3.17 11.54 -10.65
CA LYS A 111 -2.75 12.94 -10.84
C LYS A 111 -3.38 13.59 -12.08
N ALA A 112 -3.41 12.87 -13.19
CA ALA A 112 -4.05 13.37 -14.41
C ALA A 112 -5.56 13.59 -14.21
N LEU A 113 -6.23 12.68 -13.49
CA LEU A 113 -7.66 12.81 -13.19
C LEU A 113 -7.94 13.95 -12.22
N GLU A 114 -7.06 14.18 -11.23
CA GLU A 114 -7.09 15.36 -10.36
C GLU A 114 -6.98 16.66 -11.17
N CYS A 115 -5.96 16.77 -12.03
CA CYS A 115 -5.73 17.95 -12.85
C CYS A 115 -6.94 18.25 -13.76
N PHE A 116 -7.48 17.23 -14.42
CA PHE A 116 -8.70 17.35 -15.21
C PHE A 116 -9.88 17.86 -14.37
N SER A 117 -10.08 17.24 -13.21
CA SER A 117 -11.22 17.56 -12.34
C SER A 117 -11.15 18.98 -11.79
N ARG A 118 -9.96 19.45 -11.41
CA ARG A 118 -9.74 20.85 -10.98
C ARG A 118 -10.01 21.80 -12.11
N LYS A 119 -9.54 21.49 -13.32
CA LYS A 119 -9.74 22.34 -14.49
C LYS A 119 -11.21 22.48 -14.84
N VAL A 120 -11.99 21.40 -14.78
CA VAL A 120 -13.45 21.47 -14.95
C VAL A 120 -14.08 22.34 -13.88
N LYS A 121 -13.67 22.18 -12.60
CA LYS A 121 -14.21 22.97 -11.49
C LYS A 121 -13.90 24.46 -11.59
N GLU A 122 -12.76 24.83 -12.14
CA GLU A 122 -12.32 26.22 -12.33
C GLU A 122 -12.87 26.86 -13.62
N SER A 123 -13.46 26.07 -14.50
CA SER A 123 -14.04 26.55 -15.78
C SER A 123 -15.52 26.92 -15.61
N GLU A 124 -16.09 27.40 -16.70
CA GLU A 124 -17.54 27.66 -16.83
C GLU A 124 -18.38 26.38 -17.01
N TYR A 125 -17.71 25.24 -17.20
CA TYR A 125 -18.35 23.95 -17.44
C TYR A 125 -18.47 23.14 -16.16
N SER A 126 -19.41 22.20 -16.17
CA SER A 126 -19.50 21.14 -15.16
C SER A 126 -19.23 19.77 -15.80
N TRP A 127 -19.03 18.77 -14.98
CA TRP A 127 -18.90 17.39 -15.45
C TRP A 127 -20.09 16.92 -16.31
N LYS A 128 -21.28 17.52 -16.07
CA LYS A 128 -22.52 17.15 -16.77
C LYS A 128 -22.64 17.77 -18.16
N ASN A 129 -22.10 18.98 -18.35
CA ASN A 129 -22.33 19.78 -19.55
C ASN A 129 -21.08 20.15 -20.37
N ILE A 130 -19.88 19.70 -19.95
CA ILE A 130 -18.65 19.96 -20.69
C ILE A 130 -18.77 19.44 -22.14
N PRO A 131 -18.48 20.24 -23.18
CA PRO A 131 -18.46 19.81 -24.59
C PRO A 131 -17.34 18.76 -24.81
N ASP A 132 -17.56 17.86 -25.74
CA ASP A 132 -16.59 16.78 -25.98
C ASP A 132 -15.24 17.29 -26.50
N GLU A 133 -15.23 18.35 -27.31
CA GLU A 133 -13.99 18.97 -27.80
C GLU A 133 -13.18 19.59 -26.65
N VAL A 134 -13.86 20.33 -25.76
CA VAL A 134 -13.22 20.93 -24.58
C VAL A 134 -12.73 19.84 -23.60
N GLN A 135 -13.51 18.77 -23.44
CA GLN A 135 -13.11 17.62 -22.64
C GLN A 135 -11.81 17.00 -23.16
N GLU A 136 -11.70 16.76 -24.47
CA GLU A 136 -10.50 16.22 -25.10
C GLU A 136 -9.27 17.12 -24.86
N GLN A 137 -9.46 18.44 -25.00
CA GLN A 137 -8.43 19.42 -24.71
C GLN A 137 -8.00 19.36 -23.24
N TYR A 138 -8.94 19.35 -22.30
CA TYR A 138 -8.64 19.28 -20.85
C TYR A 138 -7.95 17.98 -20.46
N ILE A 139 -8.31 16.85 -21.08
CA ILE A 139 -7.62 15.57 -20.88
C ILE A 139 -6.16 15.68 -21.33
N SER A 140 -5.91 16.24 -22.53
CA SER A 140 -4.55 16.39 -23.05
C SER A 140 -3.69 17.26 -22.13
N GLU A 141 -4.21 18.40 -21.71
CA GLU A 141 -3.52 19.33 -20.82
C GLU A 141 -3.27 18.73 -19.43
N ALA A 142 -4.24 17.98 -18.88
CA ALA A 142 -4.09 17.30 -17.61
C ALA A 142 -3.00 16.21 -17.64
N LEU A 143 -2.92 15.46 -18.74
CA LEU A 143 -1.87 14.46 -18.95
C LEU A 143 -0.49 15.12 -19.06
N HIS A 144 -0.36 16.23 -19.77
CA HIS A 144 0.90 16.97 -19.85
C HIS A 144 1.33 17.47 -18.47
N THR A 145 0.42 18.12 -17.73
CA THR A 145 0.72 18.61 -16.37
C THR A 145 1.16 17.47 -15.43
N ALA A 146 0.45 16.34 -15.49
CA ALA A 146 0.80 15.18 -14.66
C ALA A 146 2.15 14.55 -15.05
N MET A 147 2.55 14.60 -16.32
CA MET A 147 3.87 14.14 -16.79
C MET A 147 4.98 15.03 -16.26
N ASP A 148 4.84 16.35 -16.36
CA ASP A 148 5.89 17.30 -15.98
C ASP A 148 6.19 17.24 -14.47
N GLU A 149 5.19 16.98 -13.64
CA GLU A 149 5.35 16.90 -12.19
C GLU A 149 5.98 15.58 -11.70
N ASN A 150 5.86 14.50 -12.44
CA ASN A 150 6.12 13.18 -11.85
C ASN A 150 7.27 12.34 -12.45
N LEU A 151 7.72 12.50 -13.67
CA LEU A 151 8.73 11.58 -14.25
C LEU A 151 8.96 11.81 -15.77
N SER A 152 9.04 13.05 -16.21
CA SER A 152 9.13 13.40 -17.66
C SER A 152 10.19 12.57 -18.40
N ASP A 153 11.37 12.41 -17.81
CA ASP A 153 12.50 11.75 -18.45
C ASP A 153 12.30 10.24 -18.61
N VAL A 154 11.69 9.58 -17.60
CA VAL A 154 11.46 8.13 -17.63
C VAL A 154 10.35 7.76 -18.61
N PHE A 155 9.29 8.57 -18.65
CA PHE A 155 8.16 8.33 -19.55
C PHE A 155 8.55 8.51 -21.03
N GLN A 156 9.46 9.43 -21.34
CA GLN A 156 9.93 9.70 -22.69
C GLN A 156 11.07 8.76 -23.15
N SER A 157 11.69 8.00 -22.24
CA SER A 157 12.91 7.23 -22.47
C SER A 157 12.80 6.09 -23.48
N SER A 158 11.60 5.58 -23.78
CA SER A 158 11.41 4.46 -24.70
C SER A 158 10.04 4.42 -25.36
N SER A 159 9.94 3.81 -26.56
CA SER A 159 8.67 3.57 -27.24
C SER A 159 7.68 2.73 -26.41
N ARG A 160 8.20 1.82 -25.57
CA ARG A 160 7.39 1.02 -24.64
C ARG A 160 6.73 1.90 -23.58
N ASN A 161 7.45 2.87 -23.06
CA ASN A 161 6.93 3.81 -22.06
C ASN A 161 5.91 4.77 -22.67
N GLN A 162 6.16 5.25 -23.87
CA GLN A 162 5.19 6.06 -24.64
C GLN A 162 3.89 5.27 -24.90
N TYR A 163 3.95 3.99 -25.19
CA TYR A 163 2.76 3.14 -25.32
C TYR A 163 1.97 3.03 -24.02
N LYS A 164 2.65 2.95 -22.87
CA LYS A 164 1.97 2.94 -21.56
C LYS A 164 1.20 4.23 -21.30
N ILE A 165 1.77 5.41 -21.66
CA ILE A 165 1.09 6.70 -21.56
C ILE A 165 -0.17 6.73 -22.42
N LYS A 166 -0.08 6.31 -23.68
CA LYS A 166 -1.26 6.21 -24.56
C LYS A 166 -2.33 5.27 -24.00
N THR A 167 -1.92 4.25 -23.27
CA THR A 167 -2.86 3.35 -22.61
C THR A 167 -3.55 4.06 -21.44
N VAL A 168 -2.81 4.82 -20.62
CA VAL A 168 -3.40 5.62 -19.54
C VAL A 168 -4.36 6.68 -20.10
N GLU A 169 -3.99 7.38 -21.18
CA GLU A 169 -4.86 8.34 -21.87
C GLU A 169 -6.19 7.70 -22.27
N ARG A 170 -6.14 6.52 -22.91
CA ARG A 170 -7.35 5.79 -23.33
C ARG A 170 -8.22 5.38 -22.14
N ILE A 171 -7.59 4.91 -21.05
CA ILE A 171 -8.30 4.55 -19.82
C ILE A 171 -8.95 5.81 -19.23
N MET A 172 -8.22 6.92 -19.15
CA MET A 172 -8.73 8.19 -18.64
C MET A 172 -9.94 8.71 -19.41
N LYS A 173 -9.87 8.72 -20.74
CA LYS A 173 -11.00 9.09 -21.61
C LYS A 173 -12.24 8.25 -21.29
N ARG A 174 -12.08 6.93 -21.19
CA ARG A 174 -13.18 6.03 -20.87
C ARG A 174 -13.72 6.25 -19.45
N THR A 175 -12.85 6.45 -18.49
CA THR A 175 -13.24 6.72 -17.09
C THR A 175 -14.05 8.01 -17.00
N ILE A 176 -13.60 9.09 -17.64
CA ILE A 176 -14.32 10.37 -17.68
C ILE A 176 -15.69 10.21 -18.30
N GLN A 177 -15.80 9.47 -19.40
CA GLN A 177 -17.11 9.21 -20.04
C GLN A 177 -18.08 8.48 -19.10
N VAL A 178 -17.60 7.43 -18.40
CA VAL A 178 -18.42 6.68 -17.42
C VAL A 178 -18.82 7.59 -16.25
N LEU A 179 -17.88 8.34 -15.71
CA LEU A 179 -18.16 9.29 -14.61
C LEU A 179 -19.18 10.35 -15.00
N ARG A 180 -19.10 10.89 -16.23
CA ARG A 180 -20.10 11.83 -16.75
C ARG A 180 -21.49 11.24 -16.79
N VAL A 181 -21.64 9.99 -17.27
CA VAL A 181 -22.92 9.30 -17.29
C VAL A 181 -23.48 9.11 -15.88
N HIS A 182 -22.64 8.73 -14.93
CA HIS A 182 -23.05 8.59 -13.53
C HIS A 182 -23.48 9.93 -12.92
N LEU A 183 -22.72 10.97 -13.16
CA LEU A 183 -23.01 12.32 -12.62
C LEU A 183 -24.26 12.94 -13.24
N LYS A 184 -24.54 12.70 -14.54
CA LYS A 184 -25.78 13.16 -15.19
C LYS A 184 -27.04 12.60 -14.52
N ASN A 185 -26.94 11.37 -13.99
CA ASN A 185 -28.02 10.68 -13.29
C ASN A 185 -27.96 10.84 -11.76
N SER A 186 -27.14 11.78 -11.25
CA SER A 186 -26.93 12.00 -9.84
C SER A 186 -27.12 13.47 -9.49
N GLN A 187 -27.53 13.74 -8.25
CA GLN A 187 -27.55 15.09 -7.68
C GLN A 187 -26.18 15.50 -7.15
N PHE A 188 -25.26 14.56 -6.96
CA PHE A 188 -23.92 14.82 -6.48
C PHE A 188 -23.05 15.55 -7.52
N GLU A 189 -22.22 16.46 -7.03
CA GLU A 189 -21.21 17.19 -7.79
C GLU A 189 -19.81 16.95 -7.19
N PRO A 190 -18.78 16.74 -8.03
CA PRO A 190 -17.41 16.62 -7.55
C PRO A 190 -16.92 17.93 -6.91
N ASP A 191 -16.55 17.88 -5.63
CA ASP A 191 -16.16 19.08 -4.87
C ASP A 191 -14.68 19.10 -4.51
N ARG A 192 -14.13 18.01 -3.99
CA ARG A 192 -12.73 17.93 -3.53
C ARG A 192 -11.99 16.78 -4.21
N PHE A 193 -10.70 17.00 -4.49
CA PHE A 193 -9.81 16.06 -5.15
C PHE A 193 -8.50 15.99 -4.39
N GLU A 194 -7.92 14.78 -4.25
CA GLU A 194 -6.67 14.52 -3.53
C GLU A 194 -6.67 15.19 -2.16
N LEU A 195 -7.74 14.97 -1.41
CA LEU A 195 -7.96 15.60 -0.11
C LEU A 195 -7.14 14.88 0.95
N SER A 196 -6.00 15.45 1.34
CA SER A 196 -5.12 14.87 2.34
C SER A 196 -5.61 15.14 3.76
N PHE A 197 -5.60 14.10 4.59
CA PHE A 197 -5.84 14.17 6.03
C PHE A 197 -4.66 13.59 6.82
N GLY A 198 -4.36 14.15 7.98
CA GLY A 198 -3.21 13.76 8.79
C GLY A 198 -2.58 14.92 9.54
N LYS A 199 -1.49 14.65 10.24
CA LYS A 199 -0.74 15.66 10.99
C LYS A 199 -0.23 16.77 10.04
N ASN A 200 -0.60 18.03 10.34
CA ASN A 200 -0.27 19.20 9.51
C ASN A 200 -0.86 19.19 8.08
N LYS A 201 -1.96 18.48 7.86
CA LYS A 201 -2.69 18.49 6.60
C LYS A 201 -3.95 19.35 6.69
N LYS A 202 -4.67 19.51 5.55
CA LYS A 202 -5.92 20.28 5.47
C LYS A 202 -7.00 19.74 6.42
N LEU A 203 -7.09 18.43 6.52
CA LEU A 203 -7.96 17.75 7.48
C LEU A 203 -7.11 17.09 8.56
N LYS A 204 -7.66 17.03 9.77
CA LYS A 204 -7.05 16.32 10.89
C LYS A 204 -6.98 14.81 10.60
N GLU A 205 -6.06 14.13 11.25
CA GLU A 205 -6.01 12.68 11.28
C GLU A 205 -7.32 12.08 11.81
N ALA A 206 -7.67 10.91 11.31
CA ALA A 206 -8.78 10.14 11.85
C ALA A 206 -8.31 9.38 13.09
N GLU A 207 -8.98 9.61 14.22
CA GLU A 207 -8.70 8.94 15.49
C GLU A 207 -9.47 7.62 15.55
N VAL A 208 -8.76 6.52 15.78
CA VAL A 208 -9.33 5.19 16.00
C VAL A 208 -9.03 4.77 17.43
N PRO A 209 -10.06 4.62 18.29
CA PRO A 209 -9.86 4.12 19.64
C PRO A 209 -9.48 2.64 19.62
N LEU A 210 -8.51 2.25 20.44
CA LEU A 210 -8.07 0.86 20.62
C LEU A 210 -8.65 0.28 21.92
N GLU A 211 -8.73 -1.04 21.99
CA GLU A 211 -9.32 -1.76 23.15
C GLU A 211 -8.58 -1.49 24.47
N ASP A 212 -7.28 -1.19 24.40
CA ASP A 212 -6.43 -0.88 25.57
C ASP A 212 -6.49 0.59 26.02
N GLY A 213 -7.40 1.39 25.42
CA GLY A 213 -7.58 2.81 25.73
C GLY A 213 -6.61 3.74 25.01
N ARG A 214 -5.65 3.21 24.24
CA ARG A 214 -4.79 4.02 23.37
C ARG A 214 -5.57 4.47 22.13
N LYS A 215 -5.01 5.45 21.43
CA LYS A 215 -5.55 5.92 20.16
C LYS A 215 -4.56 5.65 19.02
N MET A 216 -5.08 5.29 17.88
CA MET A 216 -4.33 5.25 16.63
C MET A 216 -4.76 6.42 15.76
N PHE A 217 -3.79 7.07 15.14
CA PHE A 217 -4.01 8.19 14.22
C PHE A 217 -3.79 7.73 12.78
N LEU A 218 -4.86 7.76 11.98
CA LEU A 218 -4.77 7.41 10.57
C LEU A 218 -4.61 8.66 9.72
N GLN A 219 -3.72 8.55 8.74
CA GLN A 219 -3.46 9.57 7.73
C GLN A 219 -3.58 8.98 6.33
N GLY A 220 -3.93 9.82 5.37
CA GLY A 220 -4.08 9.38 3.98
C GLY A 220 -4.51 10.49 3.06
N VAL A 221 -4.92 10.07 1.86
CA VAL A 221 -5.48 10.93 0.84
C VAL A 221 -6.79 10.32 0.38
N ILE A 222 -7.80 11.15 0.22
CA ILE A 222 -9.08 10.79 -0.38
C ILE A 222 -9.04 11.28 -1.83
N ASP A 223 -9.16 10.36 -2.78
CA ASP A 223 -9.03 10.69 -4.20
C ASP A 223 -10.06 11.71 -4.64
N ARG A 224 -11.33 11.52 -4.25
CA ARG A 224 -12.41 12.44 -4.59
C ARG A 224 -13.53 12.44 -3.55
N VAL A 225 -14.07 13.61 -3.30
CA VAL A 225 -15.29 13.81 -2.51
C VAL A 225 -16.31 14.52 -3.40
N ASP A 226 -17.49 13.93 -3.54
CA ASP A 226 -18.65 14.55 -4.17
C ASP A 226 -19.62 15.02 -3.09
N THR A 227 -20.25 16.15 -3.31
CA THR A 227 -21.24 16.74 -2.40
C THR A 227 -22.59 16.91 -3.09
N CYS A 228 -23.65 16.87 -2.29
CA CYS A 228 -24.99 17.20 -2.69
C CYS A 228 -25.66 17.98 -1.55
N GLU A 229 -26.26 19.10 -1.85
CA GLU A 229 -27.10 19.84 -0.89
C GLU A 229 -28.52 19.25 -0.94
N ASP A 230 -29.05 18.84 0.23
CA ASP A 230 -30.37 18.28 0.40
C ASP A 230 -31.03 18.95 1.61
N ASP A 231 -31.94 19.87 1.34
CA ASP A 231 -32.58 20.77 2.32
C ASP A 231 -31.56 21.50 3.21
N ASP A 232 -31.44 21.10 4.47
CA ASP A 232 -30.53 21.71 5.46
C ASP A 232 -29.24 20.87 5.67
N GLU A 233 -29.04 19.79 4.90
CA GLU A 233 -27.90 18.87 5.06
C GLU A 233 -27.01 18.85 3.81
N ILE A 234 -25.70 18.63 4.03
CA ILE A 234 -24.74 18.36 2.97
C ILE A 234 -24.40 16.90 2.99
N LEU A 235 -24.87 16.17 1.98
CA LEU A 235 -24.52 14.78 1.76
C LEU A 235 -23.16 14.69 1.10
N MET A 236 -22.31 13.78 1.59
CA MET A 236 -20.97 13.58 1.04
C MET A 236 -20.79 12.13 0.58
N LYS A 237 -20.14 11.97 -0.57
CA LYS A 237 -19.75 10.69 -1.13
C LYS A 237 -18.24 10.65 -1.33
N VAL A 238 -17.58 9.73 -0.64
CA VAL A 238 -16.14 9.48 -0.76
C VAL A 238 -15.90 8.44 -1.84
N ILE A 239 -14.99 8.73 -2.76
CA ILE A 239 -14.65 7.89 -3.90
C ILE A 239 -13.15 7.66 -3.92
N ASP A 240 -12.76 6.38 -4.07
CA ASP A 240 -11.40 5.92 -4.24
C ASP A 240 -11.29 5.22 -5.60
N TYR A 241 -10.27 5.56 -6.39
CA TYR A 241 -10.03 4.98 -7.70
C TYR A 241 -9.07 3.81 -7.60
N LYS A 242 -9.47 2.66 -8.08
CA LYS A 242 -8.61 1.47 -8.15
C LYS A 242 -8.29 1.13 -9.60
N SER A 243 -7.01 1.21 -9.94
CA SER A 243 -6.48 0.65 -11.17
C SER A 243 -6.22 -0.83 -10.94
N GLY A 244 -7.21 -1.67 -11.19
CA GLY A 244 -7.12 -3.13 -11.09
C GLY A 244 -6.25 -3.77 -12.16
#